data_3166d0c3a0eebb7317230f535df25d65
#
_entry.id   3166d0c3a0eebb7317230f535df25d65
#
_cell.length_a   1.000
_cell.length_b   1.000
_cell.length_c   1.000
_cell.angle_alpha   90.00
_cell.angle_beta   90.00
_cell.angle_gamma   90.00
#
_symmetry.space_group_name_H-M   'P 1'
#
loop_
_entity.id
_entity.type
_entity.pdbx_description
1 polymer ?
#
loop_
_entity_poly.entity_id
_entity_poly.type
_entity_poly.pdbx_seq_one_letter_code
_entity_poly.pdbx_strand_id
1 'polypeptide(L)'
;MIRPVLFSLSLWLPLMVQAEQVSFCKDIAPILVAQCQSCHGGNKVKGDYRVDTYARAMKAGSSELPAFVAHRLDESEAYFRLTAEDEGDRMPAKSDPLLQEQIALFKRWIEEGATFDGDDPFANLSTKIPERSHPKAPEHYAMPVPVTALTFTPGGDALYVSGHHEITVWSCQDGTLLRRIGNQGERTLALAMHPREPWLAAAGGNPGRLGELRVFHRDTGELLHILAKANDVVLCAAFSPSGNLLAVGGADGVIRLYQVPHFEDILSLTNHSDWITALAWNASGDRLVSGSRDKTSKVFQLPKGNRLITYAGHEKAVNGVFYHPLKDNVFSTSADGSLDQWKVEDGKRQRQLSDGLQRAFSLSLSKAHLFITSSKTEVEMFELENGKRTATLAGPHQNWITSSAFDPQNNRLATGDHDGMVCLWDIRSRKLLHSFVANPQKTSKP
;
A
#
# COMPACT_ATOMS: atom_id res chain seq x y z
N MET A 1 18.26 -82.32 4.53
CA MET A 1 18.16 -81.30 3.48
C MET A 1 18.13 -79.89 4.19
N ILE A 2 19.23 -79.20 4.25
CA ILE A 2 19.40 -77.95 4.93
C ILE A 2 19.30 -76.87 3.83
N ARG A 3 18.28 -75.98 3.88
CA ARG A 3 18.15 -74.84 2.97
C ARG A 3 18.97 -73.64 3.51
N PRO A 4 19.78 -72.97 2.70
CA PRO A 4 20.44 -71.75 3.14
C PRO A 4 19.51 -70.57 3.13
N VAL A 5 19.52 -69.79 4.21
CA VAL A 5 18.85 -68.46 4.36
C VAL A 5 19.79 -67.43 3.80
N LEU A 6 19.39 -66.80 2.68
CA LEU A 6 20.09 -65.64 2.12
C LEU A 6 19.66 -64.37 2.90
N PHE A 7 20.58 -63.80 3.66
CA PHE A 7 20.45 -62.46 4.22
C PHE A 7 20.75 -61.42 3.12
N SER A 8 19.72 -60.70 2.68
CA SER A 8 19.93 -59.52 1.83
C SER A 8 20.33 -58.33 2.71
N LEU A 9 21.59 -57.90 2.56
CA LEU A 9 22.08 -56.64 3.13
C LEU A 9 21.56 -55.48 2.27
N SER A 10 20.51 -54.78 2.74
CA SER A 10 20.06 -53.54 2.14
C SER A 10 21.04 -52.43 2.57
N LEU A 11 21.88 -51.96 1.65
CA LEU A 11 22.67 -50.74 1.82
C LEU A 11 21.73 -49.51 1.81
N TRP A 12 21.54 -48.92 2.96
CA TRP A 12 20.95 -47.61 3.08
C TRP A 12 22.04 -46.58 2.72
N LEU A 13 22.02 -46.06 1.47
CA LEU A 13 22.73 -44.82 1.13
C LEU A 13 21.94 -43.65 1.71
N PRO A 14 22.56 -42.80 2.53
CA PRO A 14 21.92 -41.56 2.94
C PRO A 14 21.72 -40.66 1.70
N LEU A 15 20.48 -40.28 1.40
CA LEU A 15 20.22 -39.17 0.48
C LEU A 15 20.88 -37.91 1.05
N MET A 16 22.02 -37.52 0.45
CA MET A 16 22.58 -36.23 0.66
C MET A 16 21.58 -35.23 0.07
N VAL A 17 20.78 -34.56 0.92
CA VAL A 17 20.04 -33.38 0.54
C VAL A 17 21.08 -32.31 0.23
N GLN A 18 21.38 -32.12 -1.03
CA GLN A 18 22.25 -31.02 -1.47
C GLN A 18 21.52 -29.73 -1.12
N ALA A 19 22.12 -28.90 -0.24
CA ALA A 19 21.58 -27.59 0.09
C ALA A 19 21.48 -26.78 -1.21
N GLU A 20 20.29 -26.21 -1.47
CA GLU A 20 20.03 -25.39 -2.65
C GLU A 20 21.03 -24.21 -2.68
N GLN A 21 21.66 -23.98 -3.82
CA GLN A 21 22.61 -22.88 -4.02
C GLN A 21 21.94 -21.54 -3.77
N VAL A 22 22.65 -20.58 -3.16
CA VAL A 22 22.11 -19.25 -2.91
C VAL A 22 21.90 -18.50 -4.23
N SER A 23 20.66 -18.08 -4.48
CA SER A 23 20.26 -17.30 -5.65
C SER A 23 20.57 -15.81 -5.43
N PHE A 24 21.30 -15.19 -6.35
CA PHE A 24 21.47 -13.74 -6.29
C PHE A 24 20.14 -13.03 -6.40
N CYS A 25 19.31 -13.37 -7.38
CA CYS A 25 18.03 -12.70 -7.63
C CYS A 25 17.00 -12.90 -6.51
N LYS A 26 16.94 -14.12 -5.92
CA LYS A 26 15.94 -14.45 -4.88
C LYS A 26 16.40 -14.06 -3.46
N ASP A 27 17.68 -14.22 -3.16
CA ASP A 27 18.18 -14.16 -1.78
C ASP A 27 19.01 -12.90 -1.50
N ILE A 28 19.86 -12.46 -2.44
CA ILE A 28 20.80 -11.36 -2.26
C ILE A 28 20.24 -10.02 -2.75
N ALA A 29 19.71 -9.95 -3.97
CA ALA A 29 19.20 -8.72 -4.55
C ALA A 29 18.10 -8.06 -3.70
N PRO A 30 17.14 -8.79 -3.07
CA PRO A 30 16.17 -8.21 -2.17
C PRO A 30 16.80 -7.47 -0.98
N ILE A 31 17.89 -8.00 -0.42
CA ILE A 31 18.59 -7.38 0.70
C ILE A 31 19.30 -6.10 0.22
N LEU A 32 20.00 -6.16 -0.92
CA LEU A 32 20.68 -5.00 -1.51
C LEU A 32 19.70 -3.86 -1.80
N VAL A 33 18.55 -4.18 -2.38
CA VAL A 33 17.51 -3.17 -2.69
C VAL A 33 16.92 -2.57 -1.42
N ALA A 34 16.57 -3.39 -0.44
CA ALA A 34 15.89 -2.93 0.78
C ALA A 34 16.81 -2.16 1.72
N GLN A 35 18.07 -2.58 1.86
CA GLN A 35 18.97 -2.10 2.91
C GLN A 35 20.11 -1.17 2.40
N CYS A 36 20.48 -1.28 1.12
CA CYS A 36 21.68 -0.61 0.61
C CYS A 36 21.36 0.48 -0.44
N GLN A 37 20.33 0.28 -1.28
CA GLN A 37 20.05 1.13 -2.45
C GLN A 37 19.67 2.57 -2.08
N SER A 38 19.11 2.81 -0.88
CA SER A 38 18.76 4.16 -0.39
C SER A 38 19.99 5.09 -0.28
N CYS A 39 21.19 4.52 -0.09
CA CYS A 39 22.46 5.24 -0.01
C CYS A 39 23.38 4.96 -1.20
N HIS A 40 23.27 3.79 -1.83
CA HIS A 40 24.14 3.30 -2.90
C HIS A 40 23.35 3.06 -4.21
N GLY A 41 22.24 3.77 -4.44
CA GLY A 41 21.42 3.69 -5.65
C GLY A 41 21.62 4.82 -6.63
N GLY A 42 20.77 4.89 -7.68
CA GLY A 42 20.91 5.82 -8.80
C GLY A 42 20.97 7.31 -8.41
N ASN A 43 20.20 7.73 -7.40
CA ASN A 43 20.10 9.13 -6.97
C ASN A 43 21.03 9.53 -5.83
N LYS A 44 21.62 8.56 -5.12
CA LYS A 44 22.61 8.77 -4.05
C LYS A 44 23.71 7.75 -4.21
N VAL A 45 24.94 8.22 -4.34
CA VAL A 45 26.14 7.40 -4.53
C VAL A 45 27.12 7.72 -3.43
N LYS A 46 26.88 7.18 -2.21
CA LYS A 46 27.81 7.33 -1.11
C LYS A 46 29.02 6.42 -1.33
N GLY A 47 30.21 6.96 -1.08
CA GLY A 47 31.47 6.21 -1.23
C GLY A 47 31.73 5.77 -2.67
N ASP A 48 31.16 6.44 -3.67
CA ASP A 48 31.24 6.10 -5.09
C ASP A 48 30.88 4.64 -5.42
N TYR A 49 30.10 4.00 -4.53
CA TYR A 49 29.66 2.61 -4.63
C TYR A 49 28.17 2.52 -5.00
N ARG A 50 27.84 1.61 -5.92
CA ARG A 50 26.46 1.43 -6.42
C ARG A 50 26.04 -0.02 -6.41
N VAL A 51 24.79 -0.25 -5.95
CA VAL A 51 24.14 -1.57 -5.90
C VAL A 51 22.83 -1.62 -6.67
N ASP A 52 22.64 -0.75 -7.64
CA ASP A 52 21.42 -0.71 -8.46
C ASP A 52 21.39 -1.75 -9.58
N THR A 53 22.53 -2.34 -9.92
CA THR A 53 22.64 -3.49 -10.84
C THR A 53 23.66 -4.47 -10.28
N TYR A 54 23.57 -5.77 -10.66
CA TYR A 54 24.59 -6.76 -10.29
C TYR A 54 26.00 -6.33 -10.73
N ALA A 55 26.15 -5.94 -12.00
CA ALA A 55 27.43 -5.54 -12.56
C ALA A 55 28.09 -4.35 -11.81
N ARG A 56 27.28 -3.47 -11.21
CA ARG A 56 27.77 -2.36 -10.38
C ARG A 56 28.06 -2.80 -8.93
N ALA A 57 27.20 -3.65 -8.38
CA ALA A 57 27.41 -4.17 -7.02
C ALA A 57 28.70 -4.95 -6.88
N MET A 58 29.20 -5.55 -7.96
CA MET A 58 30.49 -6.27 -7.98
C MET A 58 31.72 -5.36 -8.10
N LYS A 59 31.55 -4.06 -8.37
CA LYS A 59 32.67 -3.11 -8.52
C LYS A 59 33.12 -2.54 -7.19
N ALA A 60 34.35 -2.04 -7.17
CA ALA A 60 34.87 -1.25 -6.06
C ALA A 60 34.15 0.12 -5.98
N GLY A 61 34.09 0.69 -4.77
CA GLY A 61 33.77 2.08 -4.51
C GLY A 61 35.01 2.92 -4.28
N SER A 62 34.91 4.00 -3.49
CA SER A 62 36.00 4.91 -3.14
C SER A 62 37.12 4.25 -2.32
N SER A 63 36.92 3.05 -1.77
CA SER A 63 37.96 2.26 -1.11
C SER A 63 38.91 1.58 -2.08
N GLU A 64 38.57 1.55 -3.39
CA GLU A 64 39.27 0.83 -4.45
C GLU A 64 39.37 -0.71 -4.23
N LEU A 65 38.79 -1.21 -3.14
CA LEU A 65 38.70 -2.64 -2.84
C LEU A 65 37.44 -3.23 -3.46
N PRO A 66 37.47 -4.44 -4.05
CA PRO A 66 36.29 -5.07 -4.63
C PRO A 66 35.25 -5.35 -3.56
N ALA A 67 33.97 -5.01 -3.88
CA ALA A 67 32.90 -5.18 -2.92
C ALA A 67 32.64 -6.66 -2.58
N PHE A 68 32.60 -7.52 -3.61
CA PHE A 68 32.46 -8.97 -3.47
C PHE A 68 33.47 -9.69 -4.36
N VAL A 69 34.20 -10.65 -3.80
CA VAL A 69 35.16 -11.49 -4.51
C VAL A 69 34.73 -12.94 -4.42
N ALA A 70 34.53 -13.59 -5.56
CA ALA A 70 34.13 -14.99 -5.63
C ALA A 70 35.03 -15.89 -4.80
N HIS A 71 34.43 -16.71 -3.94
CA HIS A 71 35.14 -17.66 -3.03
C HIS A 71 36.08 -17.03 -1.98
N ARG A 72 36.12 -15.70 -1.85
CA ARG A 72 37.06 -14.99 -0.99
C ARG A 72 36.36 -13.98 -0.08
N LEU A 73 35.95 -14.43 1.12
CA LEU A 73 35.34 -13.57 2.14
C LEU A 73 36.30 -12.49 2.65
N ASP A 74 37.55 -12.87 2.83
CA ASP A 74 38.64 -12.04 3.34
C ASP A 74 39.05 -10.89 2.40
N GLU A 75 38.70 -10.99 1.10
CA GLU A 75 38.94 -9.96 0.09
C GLU A 75 37.69 -9.19 -0.27
N SER A 76 36.52 -9.53 0.32
CA SER A 76 35.22 -8.94 0.04
C SER A 76 34.93 -7.75 0.98
N GLU A 77 35.22 -6.52 0.52
CA GLU A 77 35.08 -5.29 1.31
C GLU A 77 33.64 -5.12 1.85
N ALA A 78 32.61 -5.40 1.04
CA ALA A 78 31.23 -5.32 1.48
C ALA A 78 30.93 -6.29 2.62
N TYR A 79 31.45 -7.54 2.57
CA TYR A 79 31.24 -8.51 3.62
C TYR A 79 31.94 -8.06 4.93
N PHE A 80 33.16 -7.52 4.85
CA PHE A 80 33.83 -6.94 6.00
C PHE A 80 32.98 -5.87 6.67
N ARG A 81 32.42 -4.93 5.89
CA ARG A 81 31.57 -3.87 6.43
C ARG A 81 30.24 -4.37 6.99
N LEU A 82 29.68 -5.45 6.43
CA LEU A 82 28.44 -6.05 6.98
C LEU A 82 28.67 -6.72 8.34
N THR A 83 29.90 -7.16 8.62
CA THR A 83 30.28 -7.88 9.86
C THR A 83 31.09 -7.03 10.83
N ALA A 84 31.41 -5.78 10.51
CA ALA A 84 32.19 -4.90 11.36
C ALA A 84 31.49 -4.64 12.70
N GLU A 85 32.26 -4.75 13.80
CA GLU A 85 31.77 -4.45 15.15
C GLU A 85 31.74 -2.93 15.40
N ASP A 86 32.69 -2.19 14.82
CA ASP A 86 32.72 -0.73 14.92
C ASP A 86 31.60 -0.09 14.11
N GLU A 87 30.81 0.77 14.74
CA GLU A 87 29.70 1.47 14.08
C GLU A 87 30.13 2.43 12.96
N GLY A 88 31.37 2.91 12.99
CA GLY A 88 31.94 3.79 11.97
C GLY A 88 32.23 3.05 10.66
N ASP A 89 32.59 1.78 10.75
CA ASP A 89 32.88 0.92 9.60
C ASP A 89 31.70 0.08 9.14
N ARG A 90 30.75 -0.16 10.04
CA ARG A 90 29.62 -1.04 9.77
C ARG A 90 28.62 -0.46 8.77
N MET A 91 28.12 -1.33 7.88
CA MET A 91 27.00 -1.07 6.99
C MET A 91 25.79 -1.98 7.33
N PRO A 92 24.56 -1.43 7.24
CA PRO A 92 24.17 -0.08 6.85
C PRO A 92 24.56 0.97 7.92
N ALA A 93 25.15 2.08 7.48
CA ALA A 93 25.57 3.16 8.38
C ALA A 93 24.36 3.86 9.05
N LYS A 94 24.42 4.08 10.37
CA LYS A 94 23.37 4.76 11.16
C LYS A 94 22.03 4.04 11.16
N SER A 95 22.03 2.73 10.95
CA SER A 95 20.86 1.85 10.97
C SER A 95 21.19 0.60 11.77
N ASP A 96 20.16 -0.18 12.12
CA ASP A 96 20.38 -1.49 12.73
C ASP A 96 21.21 -2.39 11.82
N PRO A 97 22.07 -3.27 12.38
CA PRO A 97 22.80 -4.26 11.60
C PRO A 97 21.85 -5.16 10.81
N LEU A 98 22.37 -5.75 9.73
CA LEU A 98 21.62 -6.82 9.06
C LEU A 98 21.36 -7.98 10.01
N LEU A 99 20.26 -8.68 9.79
CA LEU A 99 19.96 -9.92 10.53
C LEU A 99 21.06 -10.97 10.26
N GLN A 100 21.36 -11.78 11.26
CA GLN A 100 22.38 -12.83 11.12
C GLN A 100 22.11 -13.79 9.95
N GLU A 101 20.82 -14.06 9.69
CA GLU A 101 20.38 -14.87 8.55
C GLU A 101 20.73 -14.22 7.21
N GLN A 102 20.59 -12.89 7.11
CA GLN A 102 20.96 -12.13 5.90
C GLN A 102 22.47 -12.13 5.69
N ILE A 103 23.24 -11.94 6.75
CA ILE A 103 24.72 -12.02 6.69
C ILE A 103 25.16 -13.42 6.27
N ALA A 104 24.51 -14.47 6.78
CA ALA A 104 24.80 -15.85 6.42
C ALA A 104 24.51 -16.14 4.93
N LEU A 105 23.46 -15.51 4.35
CA LEU A 105 23.19 -15.59 2.90
C LEU A 105 24.32 -14.97 2.07
N PHE A 106 24.79 -13.76 2.44
CA PHE A 106 25.93 -13.14 1.76
C PHE A 106 27.18 -14.01 1.86
N LYS A 107 27.46 -14.56 3.04
CA LYS A 107 28.58 -15.46 3.26
C LYS A 107 28.55 -16.65 2.30
N ARG A 108 27.43 -17.39 2.33
CA ARG A 108 27.25 -18.55 1.45
C ARG A 108 27.36 -18.19 -0.02
N TRP A 109 26.69 -17.12 -0.44
CA TRP A 109 26.72 -16.68 -1.84
C TRP A 109 28.13 -16.36 -2.32
N ILE A 110 28.98 -15.70 -1.50
CA ILE A 110 30.37 -15.42 -1.82
C ILE A 110 31.19 -16.73 -1.88
N GLU A 111 31.00 -17.61 -0.89
CA GLU A 111 31.69 -18.93 -0.83
C GLU A 111 31.28 -19.82 -2.03
N GLU A 112 30.03 -19.73 -2.50
CA GLU A 112 29.53 -20.45 -3.67
C GLU A 112 29.93 -19.80 -5.01
N GLY A 113 30.70 -18.69 -4.99
CA GLY A 113 31.27 -18.07 -6.20
C GLY A 113 30.65 -16.74 -6.59
N ALA A 114 29.79 -16.14 -5.77
CA ALA A 114 29.15 -14.85 -5.98
C ALA A 114 28.48 -14.73 -7.38
N THR A 115 27.84 -15.80 -7.84
CA THR A 115 27.29 -15.92 -9.19
C THR A 115 25.99 -15.13 -9.37
N PHE A 116 25.73 -14.70 -10.61
CA PHE A 116 24.49 -14.10 -11.02
C PHE A 116 23.62 -15.13 -11.73
N ASP A 117 22.39 -15.29 -11.29
CA ASP A 117 21.40 -16.25 -11.81
C ASP A 117 20.25 -15.58 -12.61
N GLY A 118 20.38 -14.28 -12.94
CA GLY A 118 19.45 -13.56 -13.81
C GLY A 118 19.85 -13.59 -15.29
N ASP A 119 19.05 -12.91 -16.11
CA ASP A 119 19.23 -12.84 -17.57
C ASP A 119 20.10 -11.66 -18.01
N ASP A 120 20.09 -10.53 -17.27
CA ASP A 120 20.83 -9.30 -17.60
C ASP A 120 21.48 -8.71 -16.34
N PRO A 121 22.83 -8.77 -16.19
CA PRO A 121 23.55 -8.24 -15.04
C PRO A 121 23.58 -6.70 -14.97
N PHE A 122 23.18 -6.00 -16.03
CA PHE A 122 23.08 -4.54 -16.09
C PHE A 122 21.67 -4.02 -15.82
N ALA A 123 20.67 -4.90 -15.77
CA ALA A 123 19.31 -4.51 -15.42
C ALA A 123 19.21 -4.03 -13.97
N ASN A 124 18.26 -3.13 -13.72
CA ASN A 124 18.02 -2.64 -12.37
C ASN A 124 17.58 -3.79 -11.44
N LEU A 125 18.22 -3.95 -10.28
CA LEU A 125 17.93 -5.05 -9.36
C LEU A 125 16.48 -5.08 -8.90
N SER A 126 15.82 -3.93 -8.78
CA SER A 126 14.41 -3.89 -8.41
C SER A 126 13.50 -4.62 -9.41
N THR A 127 13.91 -4.77 -10.67
CA THR A 127 13.17 -5.52 -11.71
C THR A 127 13.51 -7.01 -11.71
N LYS A 128 14.57 -7.44 -11.04
CA LYS A 128 15.07 -8.83 -10.99
C LYS A 128 14.68 -9.56 -9.71
N ILE A 129 14.15 -8.83 -8.72
CA ILE A 129 13.66 -9.44 -7.49
C ILE A 129 12.37 -10.20 -7.81
N PRO A 130 12.25 -11.49 -7.44
CA PRO A 130 11.00 -12.23 -7.58
C PRO A 130 9.84 -11.47 -6.94
N GLU A 131 8.67 -11.55 -7.55
CA GLU A 131 7.48 -10.98 -6.96
C GLU A 131 7.21 -11.63 -5.60
N ARG A 132 7.11 -10.78 -4.56
CA ARG A 132 6.80 -11.26 -3.21
C ARG A 132 5.40 -11.85 -3.19
N SER A 133 5.30 -13.13 -2.84
CA SER A 133 4.03 -13.74 -2.50
C SER A 133 3.72 -13.50 -1.02
N HIS A 134 2.45 -13.27 -0.71
CA HIS A 134 1.95 -13.16 0.65
C HIS A 134 1.30 -14.46 1.11
N PRO A 135 1.21 -14.69 2.44
CA PRO A 135 0.49 -15.83 2.98
C PRO A 135 -0.95 -15.88 2.48
N LYS A 136 -1.48 -17.09 2.36
CA LYS A 136 -2.91 -17.25 2.08
C LYS A 136 -3.72 -16.77 3.28
N ALA A 137 -4.79 -16.02 3.00
CA ALA A 137 -5.76 -15.66 4.02
C ALA A 137 -6.42 -16.94 4.59
N PRO A 138 -6.72 -16.98 5.90
CA PRO A 138 -7.41 -18.11 6.51
C PRO A 138 -8.83 -18.24 5.95
N GLU A 139 -9.40 -19.44 5.96
CA GLU A 139 -10.81 -19.64 5.57
C GLU A 139 -11.75 -18.92 6.52
N HIS A 140 -11.42 -18.90 7.80
CA HIS A 140 -12.16 -18.23 8.85
C HIS A 140 -11.21 -17.49 9.78
N TYR A 141 -11.60 -16.28 10.17
CA TYR A 141 -10.83 -15.44 11.06
C TYR A 141 -11.16 -15.73 12.52
N ALA A 142 -10.14 -15.76 13.38
CA ALA A 142 -10.32 -15.94 14.83
C ALA A 142 -10.81 -14.68 15.53
N MET A 143 -10.55 -13.52 14.93
CA MET A 143 -10.91 -12.20 15.45
C MET A 143 -11.47 -11.33 14.30
N PRO A 144 -12.28 -10.32 14.61
CA PRO A 144 -12.71 -9.33 13.63
C PRO A 144 -11.51 -8.65 12.94
N VAL A 145 -11.65 -8.39 11.64
CA VAL A 145 -10.66 -7.66 10.85
C VAL A 145 -11.28 -6.32 10.46
N PRO A 146 -10.67 -5.19 10.83
CA PRO A 146 -11.18 -3.87 10.48
C PRO A 146 -11.32 -3.68 8.98
N VAL A 147 -12.42 -3.09 8.54
CA VAL A 147 -12.63 -2.67 7.16
C VAL A 147 -11.98 -1.32 6.95
N THR A 148 -10.76 -1.32 6.46
CA THR A 148 -9.93 -0.11 6.28
C THR A 148 -10.13 0.55 4.93
N ALA A 149 -10.64 -0.18 3.92
CA ALA A 149 -10.90 0.33 2.58
C ALA A 149 -12.09 -0.37 1.92
N LEU A 150 -12.83 0.41 1.14
CA LEU A 150 -13.98 -0.01 0.35
C LEU A 150 -13.91 0.63 -1.04
N THR A 151 -14.33 -0.07 -2.09
CA THR A 151 -14.56 0.52 -3.40
C THR A 151 -15.60 -0.27 -4.19
N PHE A 152 -16.46 0.43 -4.93
CA PHE A 152 -17.41 -0.18 -5.85
C PHE A 152 -16.78 -0.45 -7.21
N THR A 153 -17.31 -1.43 -7.93
CA THR A 153 -17.12 -1.50 -9.38
C THR A 153 -17.71 -0.26 -10.05
N PRO A 154 -17.24 0.14 -11.26
CA PRO A 154 -17.82 1.27 -12.00
C PRO A 154 -19.33 1.13 -12.26
N GLY A 155 -19.85 -0.09 -12.39
CA GLY A 155 -21.30 -0.37 -12.55
C GLY A 155 -22.08 -0.42 -11.23
N GLY A 156 -21.37 -0.48 -10.09
CA GLY A 156 -21.97 -0.60 -8.76
C GLY A 156 -22.60 -1.96 -8.45
N ASP A 157 -22.29 -3.00 -9.22
CA ASP A 157 -22.79 -4.38 -9.03
C ASP A 157 -22.05 -5.12 -7.92
N ALA A 158 -20.77 -4.80 -7.69
CA ALA A 158 -19.96 -5.42 -6.65
C ALA A 158 -19.22 -4.39 -5.80
N LEU A 159 -19.01 -4.77 -4.52
CA LEU A 159 -18.24 -4.03 -3.53
C LEU A 159 -16.98 -4.82 -3.17
N TYR A 160 -15.82 -4.18 -3.29
CA TYR A 160 -14.52 -4.70 -2.88
C TYR A 160 -14.19 -4.19 -1.49
N VAL A 161 -13.81 -5.09 -0.60
CA VAL A 161 -13.63 -4.83 0.83
C VAL A 161 -12.25 -5.32 1.26
N SER A 162 -11.52 -4.50 1.98
CA SER A 162 -10.23 -4.87 2.55
C SER A 162 -10.34 -6.03 3.54
N GLY A 163 -9.41 -6.96 3.47
CA GLY A 163 -9.23 -8.05 4.42
C GLY A 163 -7.78 -8.14 4.91
N HIS A 164 -7.47 -9.22 5.61
CA HIS A 164 -6.12 -9.56 6.06
C HIS A 164 -5.51 -10.58 5.08
N HIS A 165 -4.48 -10.18 4.33
CA HIS A 165 -3.87 -10.91 3.20
C HIS A 165 -4.80 -11.16 2.02
N GLU A 166 -5.95 -10.47 1.95
CA GLU A 166 -6.92 -10.63 0.88
C GLU A 166 -7.78 -9.39 0.66
N ILE A 167 -8.54 -9.42 -0.41
CA ILE A 167 -9.66 -8.52 -0.70
C ILE A 167 -10.87 -9.40 -0.93
N THR A 168 -11.98 -9.13 -0.24
CA THR A 168 -13.25 -9.84 -0.43
C THR A 168 -14.15 -9.05 -1.37
N VAL A 169 -14.89 -9.76 -2.24
CA VAL A 169 -15.77 -9.16 -3.24
C VAL A 169 -17.20 -9.59 -2.97
N TRP A 170 -18.09 -8.63 -2.81
CA TRP A 170 -19.47 -8.83 -2.37
C TRP A 170 -20.48 -8.32 -3.38
N SER A 171 -21.56 -9.04 -3.58
CA SER A 171 -22.68 -8.61 -4.40
C SER A 171 -23.42 -7.44 -3.74
N CYS A 172 -23.63 -6.37 -4.49
CA CYS A 172 -24.43 -5.24 -4.03
C CYS A 172 -25.94 -5.48 -4.15
N GLN A 173 -26.34 -6.57 -4.78
CA GLN A 173 -27.76 -6.92 -4.95
C GLN A 173 -28.34 -7.62 -3.70
N ASP A 174 -27.57 -8.54 -3.12
CA ASP A 174 -28.04 -9.41 -2.05
C ASP A 174 -27.07 -9.54 -0.86
N GLY A 175 -25.89 -8.88 -0.92
CA GLY A 175 -24.90 -8.92 0.15
C GLY A 175 -24.16 -10.26 0.27
N THR A 176 -24.16 -11.11 -0.77
CA THR A 176 -23.44 -12.38 -0.76
C THR A 176 -21.98 -12.24 -1.15
N LEU A 177 -21.11 -13.08 -0.57
CA LEU A 177 -19.69 -13.16 -0.95
C LEU A 177 -19.56 -13.83 -2.32
N LEU A 178 -19.02 -13.07 -3.28
CA LEU A 178 -18.79 -13.53 -4.64
C LEU A 178 -17.43 -14.21 -4.79
N ARG A 179 -16.39 -13.64 -4.16
CA ARG A 179 -15.01 -14.07 -4.40
C ARG A 179 -14.06 -13.51 -3.36
N ARG A 180 -12.88 -14.18 -3.23
CA ARG A 180 -11.74 -13.72 -2.42
C ARG A 180 -10.51 -13.59 -3.34
N ILE A 181 -9.84 -12.47 -3.29
CA ILE A 181 -8.59 -12.18 -4.03
C ILE A 181 -7.45 -12.23 -3.01
N GLY A 182 -6.62 -13.26 -3.10
CA GLY A 182 -5.48 -13.46 -2.21
C GLY A 182 -4.22 -12.71 -2.66
N ASN A 183 -3.07 -13.13 -2.11
CA ASN A 183 -1.75 -12.57 -2.43
C ASN A 183 -1.68 -11.04 -2.23
N GLN A 184 -2.29 -10.55 -1.17
CA GLN A 184 -2.27 -9.16 -0.74
C GLN A 184 -1.44 -9.01 0.53
N GLY A 185 -0.83 -7.83 0.75
CA GLY A 185 -0.11 -7.50 1.98
C GLY A 185 -0.95 -7.73 3.24
N GLU A 186 -0.32 -7.75 4.41
CA GLU A 186 -1.01 -8.04 5.68
C GLU A 186 -2.24 -7.16 5.86
N ARG A 187 -2.13 -5.86 5.55
CA ARG A 187 -3.24 -4.90 5.63
C ARG A 187 -3.42 -4.20 4.30
N THR A 188 -4.67 -4.15 3.84
CA THR A 188 -5.08 -3.31 2.72
C THR A 188 -5.64 -2.01 3.27
N LEU A 189 -4.99 -0.88 3.02
CA LEU A 189 -5.31 0.43 3.59
C LEU A 189 -6.04 1.34 2.61
N ALA A 190 -5.90 1.10 1.31
CA ALA A 190 -6.68 1.78 0.28
C ALA A 190 -6.97 0.85 -0.89
N LEU A 191 -8.15 1.04 -1.48
CA LEU A 191 -8.60 0.39 -2.71
C LEU A 191 -9.01 1.47 -3.70
N ALA A 192 -8.50 1.40 -4.92
CA ALA A 192 -8.88 2.30 -6.00
C ALA A 192 -9.24 1.49 -7.25
N MET A 193 -10.46 1.69 -7.73
CA MET A 193 -10.95 1.07 -8.97
C MET A 193 -10.62 1.97 -10.15
N HIS A 194 -10.07 1.37 -11.22
CA HIS A 194 -9.89 2.11 -12.47
C HIS A 194 -11.25 2.45 -13.08
N PRO A 195 -11.45 3.69 -13.58
CA PRO A 195 -12.78 4.14 -14.02
C PRO A 195 -13.34 3.37 -15.23
N ARG A 196 -12.50 2.75 -16.05
CA ARG A 196 -12.91 2.05 -17.29
C ARG A 196 -12.34 0.65 -17.39
N GLU A 197 -11.02 0.51 -17.20
CA GLU A 197 -10.34 -0.79 -17.35
C GLU A 197 -10.60 -1.71 -16.14
N PRO A 198 -10.47 -3.03 -16.31
CA PRO A 198 -10.72 -3.99 -15.24
C PRO A 198 -9.57 -4.06 -14.23
N TRP A 199 -9.09 -2.92 -13.74
CA TRP A 199 -7.97 -2.85 -12.81
C TRP A 199 -8.39 -2.35 -11.43
N LEU A 200 -7.87 -3.04 -10.43
CA LEU A 200 -8.01 -2.71 -9.02
C LEU A 200 -6.62 -2.45 -8.44
N ALA A 201 -6.37 -1.24 -7.98
CA ALA A 201 -5.18 -0.92 -7.20
C ALA A 201 -5.47 -1.10 -5.72
N ALA A 202 -4.64 -1.87 -5.02
CA ALA A 202 -4.74 -2.15 -3.60
C ALA A 202 -3.44 -1.73 -2.92
N ALA A 203 -3.51 -0.70 -2.10
CA ALA A 203 -2.39 -0.17 -1.34
C ALA A 203 -2.40 -0.71 0.08
N GLY A 204 -1.22 -0.99 0.64
CA GLY A 204 -1.12 -1.49 1.99
C GLY A 204 0.28 -1.90 2.39
N GLY A 205 0.37 -2.95 3.19
CA GLY A 205 1.62 -3.52 3.64
C GLY A 205 1.61 -3.96 5.09
N ASN A 206 2.79 -3.94 5.71
CA ASN A 206 3.02 -4.25 7.12
C ASN A 206 3.77 -3.08 7.75
N PRO A 207 3.20 -2.39 8.74
CA PRO A 207 3.77 -1.18 9.34
C PRO A 207 5.23 -1.37 9.79
N GLY A 208 6.09 -0.42 9.40
CA GLY A 208 7.52 -0.43 9.72
C GLY A 208 8.34 -1.52 9.05
N ARG A 209 7.77 -2.29 8.09
CA ARG A 209 8.46 -3.40 7.42
C ARG A 209 8.31 -3.40 5.90
N LEU A 210 7.09 -3.14 5.43
CA LEU A 210 6.77 -3.26 4.01
C LEU A 210 5.61 -2.35 3.64
N GLY A 211 5.76 -1.63 2.54
CA GLY A 211 4.67 -0.98 1.83
C GLY A 211 4.71 -1.35 0.36
N GLU A 212 3.55 -1.60 -0.20
CA GLU A 212 3.41 -1.87 -1.62
C GLU A 212 2.02 -1.51 -2.12
N LEU A 213 1.93 -1.23 -3.40
CA LEU A 213 0.67 -1.15 -4.12
C LEU A 213 0.65 -2.28 -5.13
N ARG A 214 -0.40 -3.10 -5.08
CA ARG A 214 -0.64 -4.18 -6.02
C ARG A 214 -1.77 -3.83 -6.96
N VAL A 215 -1.58 -4.06 -8.25
CA VAL A 215 -2.62 -3.90 -9.27
C VAL A 215 -3.10 -5.28 -9.69
N PHE A 216 -4.38 -5.52 -9.51
CA PHE A 216 -5.04 -6.77 -9.88
C PHE A 216 -5.97 -6.56 -11.06
N HIS A 217 -6.13 -7.60 -11.87
CA HIS A 217 -7.29 -7.68 -12.75
C HIS A 217 -8.54 -7.93 -11.88
N ARG A 218 -9.44 -6.94 -11.84
CA ARG A 218 -10.57 -6.98 -10.89
C ARG A 218 -11.46 -8.22 -11.04
N ASP A 219 -11.70 -8.68 -12.30
CA ASP A 219 -12.66 -9.78 -12.56
C ASP A 219 -12.06 -11.17 -12.39
N THR A 220 -10.74 -11.35 -12.53
CA THR A 220 -10.04 -12.62 -12.35
C THR A 220 -9.34 -12.72 -10.98
N GLY A 221 -8.93 -11.58 -10.41
CA GLY A 221 -8.08 -11.53 -9.21
C GLY A 221 -6.60 -11.80 -9.52
N GLU A 222 -6.21 -11.85 -10.79
CA GLU A 222 -4.83 -12.00 -11.21
C GLU A 222 -4.01 -10.77 -10.84
N LEU A 223 -2.82 -10.99 -10.24
CA LEU A 223 -1.86 -9.92 -9.95
C LEU A 223 -1.16 -9.50 -11.24
N LEU A 224 -1.28 -8.23 -11.60
CA LEU A 224 -0.70 -7.66 -12.82
C LEU A 224 0.61 -6.91 -12.54
N HIS A 225 0.64 -6.08 -11.47
CA HIS A 225 1.79 -5.25 -11.14
C HIS A 225 1.97 -5.09 -9.62
N ILE A 226 3.23 -4.92 -9.20
CA ILE A 226 3.60 -4.49 -7.85
C ILE A 226 4.38 -3.18 -7.94
N LEU A 227 3.80 -2.13 -7.40
CA LEU A 227 4.31 -0.75 -7.46
C LEU A 227 4.61 -0.23 -6.06
N ALA A 228 5.25 0.95 -6.00
CA ALA A 228 5.48 1.71 -4.76
C ALA A 228 6.06 0.87 -3.62
N LYS A 229 7.06 0.01 -3.93
CA LYS A 229 7.76 -0.79 -2.93
C LYS A 229 8.48 0.13 -1.94
N ALA A 230 8.07 0.10 -0.67
CA ALA A 230 8.58 0.96 0.40
C ALA A 230 8.85 0.15 1.68
N ASN A 231 9.64 0.73 2.60
CA ASN A 231 9.94 0.12 3.90
C ASN A 231 8.85 0.35 4.96
N ASP A 232 7.79 1.06 4.61
CA ASP A 232 6.62 1.29 5.44
C ASP A 232 5.38 1.39 4.55
N VAL A 233 4.20 1.30 5.14
CA VAL A 233 2.91 1.13 4.46
C VAL A 233 2.62 2.19 3.41
N VAL A 234 1.99 1.77 2.32
CA VAL A 234 1.31 2.64 1.36
C VAL A 234 -0.12 2.86 1.85
N LEU A 235 -0.52 4.12 2.01
CA LEU A 235 -1.73 4.50 2.76
C LEU A 235 -2.89 4.89 1.86
N CYS A 236 -2.62 5.42 0.67
CA CYS A 236 -3.67 5.90 -0.23
C CYS A 236 -3.27 5.74 -1.70
N ALA A 237 -4.28 5.57 -2.54
CA ALA A 237 -4.14 5.48 -3.99
C ALA A 237 -5.39 6.05 -4.67
N ALA A 238 -5.23 6.71 -5.81
CA ALA A 238 -6.34 7.26 -6.58
C ALA A 238 -6.02 7.29 -8.08
N PHE A 239 -6.85 6.67 -8.90
CA PHE A 239 -6.80 6.87 -10.36
C PHE A 239 -7.35 8.25 -10.72
N SER A 240 -6.75 8.89 -11.71
CA SER A 240 -7.31 10.10 -12.32
C SER A 240 -8.67 9.80 -12.97
N PRO A 241 -9.56 10.80 -13.15
CA PRO A 241 -10.85 10.59 -13.78
C PRO A 241 -10.77 10.02 -15.22
N SER A 242 -9.69 10.34 -15.94
CA SER A 242 -9.39 9.74 -17.25
C SER A 242 -8.88 8.31 -17.17
N GLY A 243 -8.37 7.86 -16.01
CA GLY A 243 -7.70 6.58 -15.84
C GLY A 243 -6.22 6.57 -16.27
N ASN A 244 -5.71 7.64 -16.89
CA ASN A 244 -4.36 7.65 -17.46
C ASN A 244 -3.24 7.82 -16.43
N LEU A 245 -3.58 8.20 -15.19
CA LEU A 245 -2.63 8.38 -14.10
C LEU A 245 -3.12 7.66 -12.84
N LEU A 246 -2.17 7.13 -12.06
CA LEU A 246 -2.39 6.61 -10.73
C LEU A 246 -1.50 7.36 -9.75
N ALA A 247 -2.10 8.01 -8.76
CA ALA A 247 -1.40 8.66 -7.66
C ALA A 247 -1.37 7.74 -6.44
N VAL A 248 -0.21 7.64 -5.78
CA VAL A 248 0.03 6.74 -4.64
C VAL A 248 0.78 7.50 -3.55
N GLY A 249 0.31 7.41 -2.32
CA GLY A 249 0.92 8.06 -1.16
C GLY A 249 1.15 7.09 -0.01
N GLY A 250 2.25 7.28 0.72
CA GLY A 250 2.65 6.37 1.79
C GLY A 250 3.17 7.05 3.04
N ALA A 251 3.59 6.22 3.99
CA ALA A 251 4.18 6.65 5.26
C ALA A 251 5.57 7.30 5.10
N ASP A 252 6.18 7.20 3.93
CA ASP A 252 7.43 7.88 3.59
C ASP A 252 7.25 9.37 3.24
N GLY A 253 6.01 9.88 3.23
CA GLY A 253 5.69 11.27 2.90
C GLY A 253 5.83 11.62 1.42
N VAL A 254 5.98 10.62 0.55
CA VAL A 254 6.16 10.78 -0.90
C VAL A 254 4.87 10.45 -1.63
N ILE A 255 4.46 11.31 -2.58
CA ILE A 255 3.42 11.01 -3.54
C ILE A 255 4.09 10.58 -4.85
N ARG A 256 3.79 9.38 -5.33
CA ARG A 256 4.29 8.84 -6.60
C ARG A 256 3.19 8.85 -7.63
N LEU A 257 3.51 9.21 -8.86
CA LEU A 257 2.61 9.23 -10.00
C LEU A 257 3.07 8.22 -11.05
N TYR A 258 2.16 7.35 -11.42
CA TYR A 258 2.39 6.32 -12.43
C TYR A 258 1.57 6.59 -13.67
N GLN A 259 2.20 6.48 -14.85
CA GLN A 259 1.53 6.54 -16.14
C GLN A 259 0.86 5.20 -16.45
N VAL A 260 -0.44 5.22 -16.68
CA VAL A 260 -1.24 4.05 -17.04
C VAL A 260 -1.37 4.00 -18.56
N PRO A 261 -1.26 2.83 -19.24
CA PRO A 261 -1.38 1.46 -18.71
C PRO A 261 -0.06 0.79 -18.26
N HIS A 262 1.09 1.36 -18.55
CA HIS A 262 2.39 0.70 -18.33
C HIS A 262 2.88 0.79 -16.88
N PHE A 263 2.23 1.61 -16.04
CA PHE A 263 2.58 1.85 -14.64
C PHE A 263 4.03 2.31 -14.45
N GLU A 264 4.54 3.10 -15.39
CA GLU A 264 5.84 3.76 -15.27
C GLU A 264 5.79 4.88 -14.23
N ASP A 265 6.78 4.94 -13.34
CA ASP A 265 6.95 6.03 -12.38
C ASP A 265 7.42 7.27 -13.12
N ILE A 266 6.55 8.27 -13.22
CA ILE A 266 6.82 9.50 -13.99
C ILE A 266 7.14 10.70 -13.11
N LEU A 267 6.76 10.67 -11.82
CA LEU A 267 6.95 11.82 -10.94
C LEU A 267 6.84 11.44 -9.46
N SER A 268 7.75 11.97 -8.64
CA SER A 268 7.72 11.87 -7.19
C SER A 268 7.66 13.25 -6.54
N LEU A 269 6.65 13.50 -5.69
CA LEU A 269 6.44 14.74 -4.96
C LEU A 269 6.81 14.54 -3.49
N THR A 270 7.80 15.28 -3.00
CA THR A 270 8.37 15.19 -1.64
C THR A 270 8.07 16.44 -0.80
N ASN A 271 6.88 16.99 -0.95
CA ASN A 271 6.51 18.27 -0.34
C ASN A 271 5.95 18.15 1.08
N HIS A 272 5.51 16.96 1.51
CA HIS A 272 5.04 16.71 2.86
C HIS A 272 6.17 16.23 3.77
N SER A 273 6.07 16.56 5.06
CA SER A 273 7.05 16.15 6.09
C SER A 273 6.64 14.92 6.87
N ASP A 274 5.45 14.36 6.58
CA ASP A 274 4.89 13.21 7.27
C ASP A 274 3.96 12.41 6.32
N TRP A 275 3.37 11.33 6.79
CA TRP A 275 2.53 10.38 6.05
C TRP A 275 1.52 11.05 5.14
N ILE A 276 1.40 10.58 3.91
CA ILE A 276 0.31 10.94 3.00
C ILE A 276 -0.88 10.03 3.30
N THR A 277 -1.93 10.60 3.82
CA THR A 277 -3.10 9.87 4.34
C THR A 277 -4.25 9.80 3.36
N ALA A 278 -4.34 10.78 2.44
CA ALA A 278 -5.41 10.87 1.46
C ALA A 278 -4.96 11.57 0.18
N LEU A 279 -5.54 11.16 -0.94
CA LEU A 279 -5.34 11.74 -2.28
C LEU A 279 -6.67 11.85 -3.00
N ALA A 280 -6.90 12.94 -3.70
CA ALA A 280 -8.05 13.11 -4.57
C ALA A 280 -7.73 13.99 -5.79
N TRP A 281 -8.32 13.63 -6.93
CA TRP A 281 -8.22 14.38 -8.17
C TRP A 281 -9.35 15.39 -8.30
N ASN A 282 -9.10 16.50 -8.98
CA ASN A 282 -10.19 17.34 -9.47
C ASN A 282 -10.88 16.68 -10.68
N ALA A 283 -12.02 17.21 -11.10
CA ALA A 283 -12.83 16.61 -12.17
C ALA A 283 -12.12 16.56 -13.54
N SER A 284 -11.25 17.52 -13.85
CA SER A 284 -10.45 17.54 -15.09
C SER A 284 -9.23 16.61 -15.06
N GLY A 285 -8.79 16.15 -13.88
CA GLY A 285 -7.62 15.28 -13.73
C GLY A 285 -6.27 15.99 -13.91
N ASP A 286 -6.26 17.32 -13.92
CA ASP A 286 -5.04 18.14 -14.04
C ASP A 286 -4.53 18.65 -12.68
N ARG A 287 -5.29 18.42 -11.59
CA ARG A 287 -4.88 18.77 -10.22
C ARG A 287 -5.10 17.60 -9.25
N LEU A 288 -4.14 17.45 -8.36
CA LEU A 288 -4.17 16.48 -7.29
C LEU A 288 -4.12 17.20 -5.94
N VAL A 289 -5.04 16.88 -5.03
CA VAL A 289 -4.96 17.30 -3.63
C VAL A 289 -4.48 16.14 -2.76
N SER A 290 -3.62 16.45 -1.80
CA SER A 290 -3.15 15.51 -0.77
C SER A 290 -3.54 16.00 0.62
N GLY A 291 -3.80 15.05 1.51
CA GLY A 291 -3.87 15.25 2.96
C GLY A 291 -2.72 14.51 3.64
N SER A 292 -2.20 15.08 4.74
CA SER A 292 -1.06 14.48 5.42
C SER A 292 -1.18 14.56 6.95
N ARG A 293 -0.46 13.67 7.62
CA ARG A 293 -0.25 13.70 9.06
C ARG A 293 0.52 14.94 9.52
N ASP A 294 1.20 15.64 8.60
CA ASP A 294 1.84 16.94 8.84
C ASP A 294 0.83 18.09 9.06
N LYS A 295 -0.48 17.77 9.17
CA LYS A 295 -1.61 18.68 9.43
C LYS A 295 -1.98 19.57 8.24
N THR A 296 -1.36 19.37 7.08
CA THR A 296 -1.61 20.20 5.89
C THR A 296 -2.29 19.41 4.78
N SER A 297 -3.01 20.17 3.93
CA SER A 297 -3.43 19.71 2.62
C SER A 297 -2.70 20.53 1.56
N LYS A 298 -2.26 19.90 0.46
CA LYS A 298 -1.53 20.55 -0.63
C LYS A 298 -2.15 20.21 -1.96
N VAL A 299 -2.19 21.19 -2.87
CA VAL A 299 -2.66 21.02 -4.25
C VAL A 299 -1.50 21.14 -5.20
N PHE A 300 -1.44 20.19 -6.14
CA PHE A 300 -0.41 20.12 -7.18
C PHE A 300 -1.03 20.22 -8.57
N GLN A 301 -0.38 21.01 -9.44
CA GLN A 301 -0.70 21.07 -10.86
C GLN A 301 0.08 20.01 -11.62
N LEU A 302 -0.62 19.18 -12.37
CA LEU A 302 0.00 18.12 -13.15
C LEU A 302 0.00 18.47 -14.66
N PRO A 303 0.90 17.88 -15.45
CA PRO A 303 1.86 16.83 -15.08
C PRO A 303 3.16 17.33 -14.42
N LYS A 304 3.38 18.64 -14.32
CA LYS A 304 4.66 19.19 -13.83
C LYS A 304 4.92 18.99 -12.34
N GLY A 305 3.86 18.72 -11.54
CA GLY A 305 3.98 18.54 -10.08
C GLY A 305 4.21 19.84 -9.29
N ASN A 306 3.96 21.01 -9.89
CA ASN A 306 4.11 22.27 -9.19
C ASN A 306 3.07 22.39 -8.06
N ARG A 307 3.53 22.61 -6.82
CA ARG A 307 2.63 22.90 -5.71
C ARG A 307 1.99 24.26 -5.92
N LEU A 308 0.65 24.30 -6.05
CA LEU A 308 -0.12 25.53 -6.20
C LEU A 308 -0.34 26.21 -4.87
N ILE A 309 -0.82 25.44 -3.86
CA ILE A 309 -1.22 25.98 -2.58
C ILE A 309 -1.00 24.97 -1.44
N THR A 310 -0.88 25.48 -0.22
CA THR A 310 -0.90 24.71 1.01
C THR A 310 -1.99 25.27 1.92
N TYR A 311 -2.90 24.40 2.36
CA TYR A 311 -3.87 24.70 3.41
C TYR A 311 -3.35 24.15 4.74
N ALA A 312 -3.24 25.01 5.76
CA ALA A 312 -2.72 24.70 7.09
C ALA A 312 -3.71 25.08 8.20
N GLY A 313 -5.01 24.91 7.93
CA GLY A 313 -6.07 25.26 8.89
C GLY A 313 -6.38 24.18 9.93
N HIS A 314 -5.81 22.98 9.80
CA HIS A 314 -6.04 21.88 10.73
C HIS A 314 -5.00 21.81 11.87
N GLU A 315 -5.44 21.38 13.05
CA GLU A 315 -4.56 21.22 14.23
C GLU A 315 -3.97 19.82 14.37
N LYS A 316 -4.56 18.82 13.70
CA LYS A 316 -4.11 17.43 13.70
C LYS A 316 -4.03 16.87 12.29
N ALA A 317 -3.69 15.59 12.19
CA ALA A 317 -3.57 14.87 10.92
C ALA A 317 -4.81 15.06 10.03
N VAL A 318 -4.60 15.37 8.77
CA VAL A 318 -5.66 15.36 7.75
C VAL A 318 -5.88 13.92 7.32
N ASN A 319 -7.09 13.41 7.44
CA ASN A 319 -7.43 12.01 7.15
C ASN A 319 -8.22 11.82 5.84
N GLY A 320 -8.83 12.87 5.32
CA GLY A 320 -9.57 12.81 4.07
C GLY A 320 -9.54 14.13 3.33
N VAL A 321 -9.45 14.06 2.01
CA VAL A 321 -9.52 15.22 1.11
C VAL A 321 -10.39 14.89 -0.09
N PHE A 322 -11.14 15.88 -0.58
CA PHE A 322 -11.90 15.78 -1.81
C PHE A 322 -12.00 17.12 -2.53
N TYR A 323 -11.96 17.12 -3.85
CA TYR A 323 -12.33 18.27 -4.65
C TYR A 323 -13.84 18.43 -4.73
N HIS A 324 -14.30 19.68 -4.66
CA HIS A 324 -15.69 20.02 -4.99
C HIS A 324 -15.93 19.71 -6.49
N PRO A 325 -16.99 18.98 -6.85
CA PRO A 325 -17.18 18.53 -8.23
C PRO A 325 -17.38 19.65 -9.27
N LEU A 326 -17.84 20.84 -8.83
CA LEU A 326 -18.20 21.96 -9.72
C LEU A 326 -17.43 23.27 -9.42
N LYS A 327 -16.67 23.34 -8.33
CA LYS A 327 -15.98 24.57 -7.89
C LYS A 327 -14.53 24.25 -7.61
N ASP A 328 -13.64 25.24 -7.73
CA ASP A 328 -12.22 25.10 -7.39
C ASP A 328 -11.99 25.20 -5.87
N ASN A 329 -12.68 24.35 -5.15
CA ASN A 329 -12.62 24.24 -3.69
C ASN A 329 -12.29 22.81 -3.29
N VAL A 330 -11.71 22.67 -2.12
CA VAL A 330 -11.38 21.38 -1.51
C VAL A 330 -12.11 21.25 -0.18
N PHE A 331 -12.54 20.03 0.12
CA PHE A 331 -12.96 19.60 1.44
C PHE A 331 -11.84 18.80 2.09
N SER A 332 -11.57 19.07 3.36
CA SER A 332 -10.62 18.29 4.14
C SER A 332 -11.16 18.00 5.54
N THR A 333 -10.96 16.75 5.99
CA THR A 333 -11.29 16.30 7.35
C THR A 333 -10.03 15.98 8.11
N SER A 334 -10.08 16.23 9.42
CA SER A 334 -8.93 16.02 10.30
C SER A 334 -9.28 15.23 11.55
N ALA A 335 -8.25 14.67 12.15
CA ALA A 335 -8.32 14.05 13.48
C ALA A 335 -8.61 15.07 14.61
N ASP A 336 -8.62 16.37 14.31
CA ASP A 336 -9.09 17.42 15.23
C ASP A 336 -10.62 17.50 15.32
N GLY A 337 -11.34 16.77 14.47
CA GLY A 337 -12.80 16.74 14.41
C GLY A 337 -13.40 17.80 13.50
N SER A 338 -12.59 18.54 12.76
CA SER A 338 -13.07 19.54 11.81
C SER A 338 -13.30 18.97 10.41
N LEU A 339 -14.28 19.54 9.71
CA LEU A 339 -14.50 19.44 8.28
C LEU A 339 -14.46 20.84 7.69
N ASP A 340 -13.43 21.14 6.95
CA ASP A 340 -13.21 22.44 6.34
C ASP A 340 -13.44 22.41 4.83
N GLN A 341 -14.06 23.48 4.31
CA GLN A 341 -14.05 23.81 2.89
C GLN A 341 -13.17 25.04 2.67
N TRP A 342 -12.21 24.94 1.75
CA TRP A 342 -11.26 26.01 1.45
C TRP A 342 -11.07 26.17 -0.06
N LYS A 343 -10.63 27.36 -0.47
CA LYS A 343 -10.42 27.71 -1.88
C LYS A 343 -9.00 27.34 -2.31
N VAL A 344 -8.87 26.82 -3.53
CA VAL A 344 -7.55 26.54 -4.12
C VAL A 344 -6.82 27.81 -4.52
N GLU A 345 -7.54 28.88 -4.88
CA GLU A 345 -6.98 30.15 -5.33
C GLU A 345 -6.05 30.81 -4.29
N ASP A 346 -6.47 30.84 -3.02
CA ASP A 346 -5.77 31.59 -1.96
C ASP A 346 -5.51 30.78 -0.68
N GLY A 347 -5.94 29.53 -0.64
CA GLY A 347 -5.79 28.63 0.53
C GLY A 347 -6.63 29.07 1.74
N LYS A 348 -7.59 29.97 1.58
CA LYS A 348 -8.41 30.44 2.70
C LYS A 348 -9.57 29.51 2.95
N ARG A 349 -9.83 29.24 4.25
CA ARG A 349 -11.04 28.56 4.68
C ARG A 349 -12.26 29.38 4.30
N GLN A 350 -13.13 28.81 3.48
CA GLN A 350 -14.39 29.41 3.10
C GLN A 350 -15.43 29.22 4.20
N ARG A 351 -15.47 28.02 4.76
CA ARG A 351 -16.33 27.67 5.88
C ARG A 351 -15.84 26.41 6.59
N GLN A 352 -16.22 26.27 7.83
CA GLN A 352 -16.11 25.07 8.62
C GLN A 352 -17.53 24.45 8.67
N LEU A 353 -17.66 23.20 8.20
CA LEU A 353 -18.95 22.53 8.14
C LEU A 353 -19.26 21.81 9.44
N SER A 354 -18.24 21.35 10.15
CA SER A 354 -18.35 20.73 11.45
C SER A 354 -17.08 20.95 12.26
N ASP A 355 -17.25 21.14 13.58
CA ASP A 355 -16.20 21.20 14.60
C ASP A 355 -16.43 20.20 15.74
N GLY A 356 -17.54 19.46 15.68
CA GLY A 356 -17.97 18.50 16.70
C GLY A 356 -17.86 17.04 16.25
N LEU A 357 -17.21 16.77 15.11
CA LEU A 357 -16.88 15.40 14.74
C LEU A 357 -15.87 14.87 15.74
N GLN A 358 -16.14 13.70 16.31
CA GLN A 358 -15.06 12.93 16.92
C GLN A 358 -14.08 12.60 15.78
N ARG A 359 -12.93 12.02 16.07
CA ARG A 359 -11.90 11.70 15.08
C ARG A 359 -12.50 11.21 13.75
N ALA A 360 -12.44 12.04 12.70
CA ALA A 360 -12.89 11.68 11.36
C ALA A 360 -11.88 10.72 10.71
N PHE A 361 -12.39 9.65 10.07
CA PHE A 361 -11.57 8.63 9.42
C PHE A 361 -11.66 8.69 7.90
N SER A 362 -12.86 8.86 7.36
CA SER A 362 -13.07 8.82 5.91
C SER A 362 -14.11 9.87 5.49
N LEU A 363 -13.96 10.32 4.27
CA LEU A 363 -14.85 11.24 3.60
C LEU A 363 -15.26 10.63 2.25
N SER A 364 -16.54 10.61 1.96
CA SER A 364 -17.07 10.24 0.65
C SER A 364 -17.96 11.33 0.11
N LEU A 365 -18.07 11.44 -1.21
CA LEU A 365 -18.74 12.53 -1.89
C LEU A 365 -19.74 12.02 -2.92
N SER A 366 -20.95 12.56 -2.90
CA SER A 366 -21.90 12.52 -4.01
C SER A 366 -21.99 13.88 -4.69
N LYS A 367 -22.80 13.99 -5.74
CA LYS A 367 -23.07 15.29 -6.37
C LYS A 367 -23.77 16.30 -5.45
N ALA A 368 -24.47 15.82 -4.42
CA ALA A 368 -25.29 16.66 -3.54
C ALA A 368 -24.86 16.60 -2.06
N HIS A 369 -24.15 15.56 -1.64
CA HIS A 369 -23.87 15.31 -0.24
C HIS A 369 -22.43 14.90 0.03
N LEU A 370 -21.94 15.27 1.21
CA LEU A 370 -20.76 14.75 1.86
C LEU A 370 -21.15 13.72 2.92
N PHE A 371 -20.43 12.61 2.99
CA PHE A 371 -20.61 11.55 3.98
C PHE A 371 -19.33 11.45 4.79
N ILE A 372 -19.44 11.54 6.10
CA ILE A 372 -18.30 11.52 7.00
C ILE A 372 -18.44 10.35 7.96
N THR A 373 -17.41 9.55 8.01
CA THR A 373 -17.26 8.49 9.01
C THR A 373 -16.26 8.93 10.07
N SER A 374 -16.51 8.52 11.30
CA SER A 374 -15.71 8.95 12.45
C SER A 374 -15.63 7.85 13.51
N SER A 375 -15.06 8.15 14.66
CA SER A 375 -15.11 7.28 15.84
C SER A 375 -16.52 7.15 16.47
N LYS A 376 -17.55 7.40 15.68
CA LYS A 376 -18.96 7.11 16.00
C LYS A 376 -19.42 5.87 15.24
N THR A 377 -20.57 5.35 15.64
CA THR A 377 -21.26 4.23 15.00
C THR A 377 -22.25 4.65 13.91
N GLU A 378 -22.24 5.94 13.56
CA GLU A 378 -23.17 6.57 12.63
C GLU A 378 -22.40 7.36 11.57
N VAL A 379 -22.99 7.47 10.36
CA VAL A 379 -22.48 8.32 9.28
C VAL A 379 -23.20 9.66 9.29
N GLU A 380 -22.42 10.74 9.33
CA GLU A 380 -22.99 12.08 9.21
C GLU A 380 -23.07 12.51 7.75
N MET A 381 -24.23 13.04 7.34
CA MET A 381 -24.51 13.49 5.99
C MET A 381 -24.71 15.00 5.96
N PHE A 382 -23.96 15.69 5.10
CA PHE A 382 -24.02 17.14 4.93
C PHE A 382 -24.40 17.48 3.48
N GLU A 383 -25.19 18.50 3.29
CA GLU A 383 -25.46 19.06 1.96
C GLU A 383 -24.23 19.77 1.41
N LEU A 384 -23.85 19.44 0.18
CA LEU A 384 -22.62 19.96 -0.44
C LEU A 384 -22.67 21.48 -0.66
N GLU A 385 -23.84 22.00 -1.03
CA GLU A 385 -24.01 23.41 -1.42
C GLU A 385 -23.87 24.37 -0.24
N ASN A 386 -24.60 24.12 0.84
CA ASN A 386 -24.65 25.02 2.00
C ASN A 386 -23.93 24.48 3.24
N GLY A 387 -23.49 23.21 3.22
CA GLY A 387 -22.80 22.59 4.34
C GLY A 387 -23.68 22.22 5.54
N LYS A 388 -25.01 22.27 5.37
CA LYS A 388 -25.95 21.94 6.42
C LYS A 388 -25.98 20.42 6.64
N ARG A 389 -25.90 20.00 7.90
CA ARG A 389 -26.13 18.60 8.25
C ARG A 389 -27.61 18.25 7.99
N THR A 390 -27.81 17.23 7.15
CA THR A 390 -29.16 16.85 6.67
C THR A 390 -29.68 15.56 7.27
N ALA A 391 -28.78 14.67 7.66
CA ALA A 391 -29.16 13.38 8.23
C ALA A 391 -27.98 12.72 8.97
N THR A 392 -28.33 11.69 9.70
CA THR A 392 -27.43 10.69 10.27
C THR A 392 -27.92 9.32 9.82
N LEU A 393 -27.04 8.49 9.27
CA LEU A 393 -27.36 7.11 8.93
C LEU A 393 -26.90 6.23 10.11
N ALA A 394 -27.89 5.72 10.84
CA ALA A 394 -27.68 4.81 11.96
C ALA A 394 -28.04 3.38 11.54
N GLY A 395 -27.22 2.42 11.88
CA GLY A 395 -27.39 1.02 11.49
C GLY A 395 -26.74 0.04 12.47
N PRO A 396 -26.43 -1.18 12.03
CA PRO A 396 -25.93 -2.23 12.89
C PRO A 396 -24.45 -2.07 13.30
N HIS A 397 -23.76 -1.01 12.90
CA HIS A 397 -22.40 -0.74 13.35
C HIS A 397 -22.32 -0.63 14.87
N GLN A 398 -21.42 -1.41 15.49
CA GLN A 398 -21.20 -1.42 16.94
C GLN A 398 -19.90 -0.71 17.33
N ASN A 399 -19.05 -0.39 16.34
CA ASN A 399 -17.73 0.21 16.54
C ASN A 399 -17.51 1.34 15.52
N TRP A 400 -16.33 1.95 15.57
CA TRP A 400 -15.92 3.08 14.73
C TRP A 400 -16.05 2.74 13.25
N ILE A 401 -16.71 3.59 12.50
CA ILE A 401 -16.79 3.45 11.04
C ILE A 401 -15.53 4.02 10.43
N THR A 402 -14.66 3.14 9.96
CA THR A 402 -13.30 3.44 9.52
C THR A 402 -13.17 3.80 8.06
N SER A 403 -14.14 3.35 7.24
CA SER A 403 -14.09 3.54 5.78
C SER A 403 -15.48 3.75 5.18
N SER A 404 -15.51 4.44 4.04
CA SER A 404 -16.71 4.62 3.24
C SER A 404 -16.38 4.72 1.75
N ALA A 405 -17.35 4.32 0.90
CA ALA A 405 -17.30 4.50 -0.55
C ALA A 405 -18.69 4.86 -1.07
N PHE A 406 -18.76 5.73 -2.08
CA PHE A 406 -20.02 6.13 -2.70
C PHE A 406 -20.11 5.61 -4.15
N ASP A 407 -21.23 5.01 -4.49
CA ASP A 407 -21.61 4.58 -5.84
C ASP A 407 -22.51 5.65 -6.48
N PRO A 408 -21.98 6.44 -7.42
CA PRO A 408 -22.73 7.52 -8.03
C PRO A 408 -23.82 7.05 -9.01
N GLN A 409 -23.69 5.84 -9.57
CA GLN A 409 -24.65 5.32 -10.54
C GLN A 409 -25.96 4.88 -9.87
N ASN A 410 -25.84 4.16 -8.76
CA ASN A 410 -27.00 3.63 -8.05
C ASN A 410 -27.35 4.43 -6.79
N ASN A 411 -26.64 5.55 -6.53
CA ASN A 411 -26.84 6.41 -5.37
C ASN A 411 -26.77 5.65 -4.03
N ARG A 412 -25.76 4.79 -3.90
CA ARG A 412 -25.52 3.95 -2.72
C ARG A 412 -24.25 4.35 -2.00
N LEU A 413 -24.26 4.22 -0.68
CA LEU A 413 -23.11 4.38 0.19
C LEU A 413 -22.78 3.03 0.81
N ALA A 414 -21.51 2.62 0.77
CA ALA A 414 -21.00 1.54 1.58
C ALA A 414 -20.18 2.10 2.75
N THR A 415 -20.30 1.50 3.91
CA THR A 415 -19.55 1.85 5.12
C THR A 415 -19.01 0.60 5.76
N GLY A 416 -17.78 0.69 6.31
CA GLY A 416 -17.13 -0.42 6.98
C GLY A 416 -16.58 0.00 8.33
N ASP A 417 -16.70 -0.86 9.33
CA ASP A 417 -16.28 -0.56 10.70
C ASP A 417 -15.07 -1.37 11.17
N HIS A 418 -14.66 -1.08 12.39
CA HIS A 418 -13.51 -1.72 13.05
C HIS A 418 -13.74 -3.21 13.36
N ASP A 419 -14.99 -3.66 13.45
CA ASP A 419 -15.33 -5.04 13.75
C ASP A 419 -15.60 -5.89 12.50
N GLY A 420 -15.35 -5.31 11.31
CA GLY A 420 -15.52 -6.00 10.04
C GLY A 420 -16.94 -5.95 9.48
N MET A 421 -17.85 -5.22 10.12
CA MET A 421 -19.20 -5.02 9.62
C MET A 421 -19.20 -4.06 8.43
N VAL A 422 -19.87 -4.46 7.36
CA VAL A 422 -20.15 -3.63 6.19
C VAL A 422 -21.63 -3.37 6.10
N CYS A 423 -22.01 -2.11 5.85
CA CYS A 423 -23.38 -1.69 5.61
C CYS A 423 -23.49 -1.03 4.24
N LEU A 424 -24.51 -1.42 3.47
CA LEU A 424 -24.87 -0.81 2.19
C LEU A 424 -26.17 -0.04 2.34
N TRP A 425 -26.15 1.24 1.96
CA TRP A 425 -27.25 2.20 2.15
C TRP A 425 -27.77 2.70 0.80
N ASP A 426 -29.10 2.80 0.66
CA ASP A 426 -29.72 3.64 -0.37
C ASP A 426 -29.84 5.07 0.16
N ILE A 427 -29.21 6.01 -0.53
CA ILE A 427 -29.10 7.40 -0.06
C ILE A 427 -30.39 8.20 -0.33
N ARG A 428 -31.20 7.83 -1.33
CA ARG A 428 -32.48 8.50 -1.59
C ARG A 428 -33.47 8.24 -0.47
N SER A 429 -33.62 6.97 -0.11
CA SER A 429 -34.53 6.56 0.97
C SER A 429 -33.90 6.64 2.36
N ARG A 430 -32.58 6.78 2.44
CA ARG A 430 -31.78 6.73 3.67
C ARG A 430 -31.95 5.41 4.43
N LYS A 431 -32.21 4.32 3.72
CA LYS A 431 -32.43 2.99 4.29
C LYS A 431 -31.21 2.10 4.13
N LEU A 432 -31.00 1.27 5.12
CA LEU A 432 -30.08 0.15 5.02
C LEU A 432 -30.63 -0.86 4.01
N LEU A 433 -29.83 -1.25 3.02
CA LEU A 433 -30.14 -2.29 2.06
C LEU A 433 -29.66 -3.64 2.56
N HIS A 434 -28.38 -3.74 2.88
CA HIS A 434 -27.73 -4.96 3.34
C HIS A 434 -26.70 -4.64 4.43
N SER A 435 -26.45 -5.63 5.30
CA SER A 435 -25.30 -5.63 6.20
C SER A 435 -24.71 -7.04 6.28
N PHE A 436 -23.40 -7.12 6.34
CA PHE A 436 -22.67 -8.39 6.43
C PHE A 436 -21.31 -8.19 7.10
N VAL A 437 -20.75 -9.27 7.63
CA VAL A 437 -19.36 -9.27 8.14
C VAL A 437 -18.43 -9.63 6.99
N ALA A 438 -17.53 -8.71 6.62
CA ALA A 438 -16.69 -8.84 5.44
C ALA A 438 -15.64 -9.97 5.53
N ASN A 439 -15.25 -10.31 6.74
CA ASN A 439 -14.23 -11.34 6.97
C ASN A 439 -14.90 -12.51 7.70
N PRO A 440 -15.09 -13.65 7.02
CA PRO A 440 -15.84 -14.78 7.59
C PRO A 440 -15.19 -15.26 8.90
N GLN A 441 -15.94 -15.19 9.98
CA GLN A 441 -15.51 -15.67 11.29
C GLN A 441 -15.88 -17.14 11.46
N LYS A 442 -15.13 -17.87 12.30
CA LYS A 442 -15.59 -19.17 12.77
C LYS A 442 -16.94 -18.96 13.48
N THR A 443 -17.99 -19.50 12.91
CA THR A 443 -19.25 -19.59 13.66
C THR A 443 -18.95 -20.42 14.90
N SER A 444 -18.99 -19.80 16.07
CA SER A 444 -19.12 -20.57 17.31
C SER A 444 -20.40 -21.38 17.15
N LYS A 445 -20.27 -22.71 17.00
CA LYS A 445 -21.44 -23.57 17.12
C LYS A 445 -22.09 -23.26 18.46
N PRO A 446 -23.40 -23.08 18.49
CA PRO A 446 -24.14 -22.85 19.74
C PRO A 446 -23.94 -24.02 20.70
#